data_7337c1137bfc95e2fb7f4be39cda6f4a
#
_entry.id   7337c1137bfc95e2fb7f4be39cda6f4a
#
_cell.length_a   1.000
_cell.length_b   1.000
_cell.length_c   1.000
_cell.angle_alpha   90.00
_cell.angle_beta   90.00
_cell.angle_gamma   90.00
#
_symmetry.space_group_name_H-M   'P 1'
#
loop_
_entity.id
_entity.type
_entity.pdbx_description
1 polymer ?
#
loop_
_entity_poly.entity_id
_entity_poly.type
_entity_poly.pdbx_seq_one_letter_code
_entity_poly.pdbx_strand_id
1 'polypeptide(L)'
;DYYCWDEPILAPAEGTVVARVDGLPDQPLGEMVADRPAGNHVVLDLGNEEFIFLAHLRNGSVAVSGGQHVDEGQEIGRCGNSGNSSEPHLHVHMQTTPELGAGKGLPAQFQNYRANGALKLRGEPVRGQTVIAVEDILK
;
A
#
# COMPACT_ATOMS: atom_id res chain seq x y z
N ASP A 1 -19.35 1.46 -8.53
CA ASP A 1 -18.29 0.46 -8.57
C ASP A 1 -16.95 1.15 -8.31
N TYR A 2 -16.20 0.63 -7.34
CA TYR A 2 -14.87 1.15 -7.01
C TYR A 2 -13.82 0.24 -7.64
N TYR A 3 -12.98 0.81 -8.50
CA TYR A 3 -12.01 0.05 -9.32
C TYR A 3 -11.03 -0.80 -8.51
N CYS A 4 -10.67 -0.35 -7.30
CA CYS A 4 -9.69 -1.03 -6.46
C CYS A 4 -10.27 -2.22 -5.69
N TRP A 5 -11.58 -2.22 -5.37
CA TRP A 5 -12.16 -3.25 -4.50
C TRP A 5 -11.79 -4.67 -4.92
N ASP A 6 -11.20 -5.41 -3.96
CA ASP A 6 -10.76 -6.81 -4.11
C ASP A 6 -9.63 -7.04 -5.15
N GLU A 7 -9.04 -5.98 -5.69
CA GLU A 7 -7.87 -6.11 -6.56
C GLU A 7 -6.64 -6.52 -5.72
N PRO A 8 -5.75 -7.38 -6.28
CA PRO A 8 -4.51 -7.75 -5.60
C PRO A 8 -3.63 -6.54 -5.30
N ILE A 9 -3.11 -6.48 -4.08
CA ILE A 9 -2.09 -5.52 -3.68
C ILE A 9 -0.75 -6.23 -3.67
N LEU A 10 0.19 -5.70 -4.43
CA LEU A 10 1.50 -6.29 -4.65
C LEU A 10 2.56 -5.54 -3.85
N ALA A 11 3.57 -6.27 -3.37
CA ALA A 11 4.72 -5.66 -2.73
C ALA A 11 5.43 -4.73 -3.73
N PRO A 12 5.61 -3.45 -3.41
CA PRO A 12 6.22 -2.48 -4.35
C PRO A 12 7.75 -2.63 -4.46
N ALA A 13 8.35 -3.36 -3.55
CA ALA A 13 9.77 -3.70 -3.51
C ALA A 13 9.97 -4.94 -2.64
N GLU A 14 11.12 -5.60 -2.74
CA GLU A 14 11.47 -6.66 -1.82
C GLU A 14 11.65 -6.11 -0.40
N GLY A 15 11.33 -6.90 0.59
CA GLY A 15 11.47 -6.51 1.99
C GLY A 15 11.03 -7.59 2.95
N THR A 16 11.02 -7.26 4.23
CA THR A 16 10.57 -8.15 5.30
C THR A 16 9.30 -7.60 5.94
N VAL A 17 8.32 -8.45 6.15
CA VAL A 17 7.09 -8.08 6.87
C VAL A 17 7.42 -7.87 8.35
N VAL A 18 7.33 -6.64 8.83
CA VAL A 18 7.62 -6.29 10.24
C VAL A 18 6.36 -6.05 11.05
N ALA A 19 5.24 -5.82 10.40
CA ALA A 19 3.92 -5.74 11.03
C ALA A 19 2.83 -6.17 10.05
N ARG A 20 1.81 -6.82 10.57
CA ARG A 20 0.58 -7.14 9.84
C ARG A 20 -0.61 -7.08 10.78
N VAL A 21 -1.70 -6.55 10.30
CA VAL A 21 -3.01 -6.56 10.97
C VAL A 21 -4.06 -7.03 9.97
N ASP A 22 -4.89 -7.98 10.39
CA ASP A 22 -6.02 -8.47 9.63
C ASP A 22 -7.22 -8.69 10.57
N GLY A 23 -8.39 -8.98 10.04
CA GLY A 23 -9.59 -9.29 10.80
C GLY A 23 -10.44 -8.07 11.18
N LEU A 24 -10.05 -6.85 10.78
CA LEU A 24 -10.89 -5.68 10.97
C LEU A 24 -11.91 -5.57 9.83
N PRO A 25 -13.18 -5.22 10.14
CA PRO A 25 -14.22 -5.16 9.11
C PRO A 25 -13.97 -4.04 8.09
N ASP A 26 -14.34 -4.31 6.84
CA ASP A 26 -14.46 -3.26 5.84
C ASP A 26 -15.65 -2.37 6.19
N GLN A 27 -15.46 -1.05 6.09
CA GLN A 27 -16.49 -0.09 6.45
C GLN A 27 -17.50 0.09 5.32
N PRO A 28 -18.77 0.36 5.64
CA PRO A 28 -19.71 0.88 4.64
C PRO A 28 -19.20 2.17 4.02
N LEU A 29 -19.59 2.42 2.78
CA LEU A 29 -19.20 3.64 2.06
C LEU A 29 -19.58 4.91 2.85
N GLY A 30 -18.64 5.81 3.00
CA GLY A 30 -18.82 7.08 3.71
C GLY A 30 -18.71 6.98 5.23
N GLU A 31 -18.56 5.80 5.80
CA GLU A 31 -18.32 5.59 7.24
C GLU A 31 -16.84 5.39 7.50
N MET A 32 -16.32 6.06 8.53
CA MET A 32 -14.91 5.99 8.90
C MET A 32 -14.73 5.63 10.37
N VAL A 33 -13.69 4.84 10.68
CA VAL A 33 -13.33 4.44 12.04
C VAL A 33 -11.97 5.02 12.38
N ALA A 34 -11.96 6.05 13.24
CA ALA A 34 -10.76 6.82 13.55
C ALA A 34 -9.81 6.16 14.55
N ASP A 35 -10.29 5.24 15.38
CA ASP A 35 -9.50 4.57 16.43
C ASP A 35 -8.50 3.53 15.88
N ARG A 36 -8.73 3.04 14.67
CA ARG A 36 -7.83 2.14 13.94
C ARG A 36 -7.61 2.63 12.52
N PRO A 37 -6.88 3.74 12.38
CA PRO A 37 -6.88 4.49 11.11
C PRO A 37 -6.35 3.70 9.92
N ALA A 38 -5.34 2.85 10.09
CA ALA A 38 -4.79 2.05 9.00
C ALA A 38 -5.67 0.85 8.60
N GLY A 39 -6.60 0.43 9.46
CA GLY A 39 -7.37 -0.80 9.22
C GLY A 39 -6.47 -2.03 9.13
N ASN A 40 -6.82 -2.96 8.28
CA ASN A 40 -5.96 -4.08 7.94
C ASN A 40 -4.79 -3.57 7.10
N HIS A 41 -3.57 -3.92 7.49
CA HIS A 41 -2.38 -3.39 6.82
C HIS A 41 -1.18 -4.30 6.95
N VAL A 42 -0.21 -4.05 6.09
CA VAL A 42 1.11 -4.67 6.12
C VAL A 42 2.16 -3.56 6.13
N VAL A 43 3.19 -3.74 6.94
CA VAL A 43 4.38 -2.88 6.95
C VAL A 43 5.57 -3.70 6.51
N LEU A 44 6.26 -3.24 5.47
CA LEU A 44 7.48 -3.84 4.97
C LEU A 44 8.70 -2.99 5.37
N ASP A 45 9.71 -3.66 5.91
CA ASP A 45 11.05 -3.10 6.07
C ASP A 45 11.80 -3.26 4.75
N LEU A 46 12.13 -2.15 4.11
CA LEU A 46 12.87 -2.11 2.85
C LEU A 46 14.39 -1.95 3.06
N GLY A 47 14.84 -1.90 4.31
CA GLY A 47 16.22 -1.56 4.65
C GLY A 47 16.45 -0.05 4.76
N ASN A 48 17.63 0.35 5.21
CA ASN A 48 18.05 1.76 5.33
C ASN A 48 17.09 2.65 6.14
N GLU A 49 16.41 2.10 7.15
CA GLU A 49 15.38 2.83 7.92
C GLU A 49 14.23 3.33 7.02
N GLU A 50 13.86 2.54 6.03
CA GLU A 50 12.74 2.81 5.13
C GLU A 50 11.65 1.75 5.33
N PHE A 51 10.49 2.17 5.81
CA PHE A 51 9.34 1.31 6.04
C PHE A 51 8.17 1.78 5.18
N ILE A 52 7.54 0.84 4.46
CA ILE A 52 6.37 1.14 3.64
C ILE A 52 5.12 0.52 4.24
N PHE A 53 4.06 1.33 4.33
CA PHE A 53 2.74 0.96 4.83
C PHE A 53 1.80 0.76 3.65
N LEU A 54 1.13 -0.39 3.62
CA LEU A 54 0.10 -0.75 2.65
C LEU A 54 -1.19 -0.99 3.43
N ALA A 55 -2.10 -0.03 3.41
CA ALA A 55 -3.21 0.06 4.36
C ALA A 55 -4.60 -0.02 3.71
N HIS A 56 -5.62 -0.13 4.56
CA HIS A 56 -7.04 -0.31 4.22
C HIS A 56 -7.31 -1.60 3.45
N LEU A 57 -6.53 -2.65 3.73
CA LEU A 57 -6.70 -3.94 3.08
C LEU A 57 -8.05 -4.57 3.46
N ARG A 58 -8.57 -5.39 2.55
CA ARG A 58 -9.82 -6.11 2.74
C ARG A 58 -9.69 -7.09 3.90
N ASN A 59 -10.74 -7.17 4.72
CA ASN A 59 -10.82 -8.12 5.83
C ASN A 59 -10.60 -9.56 5.34
N GLY A 60 -9.69 -10.27 6.00
CA GLY A 60 -9.35 -11.65 5.68
C GLY A 60 -8.42 -11.83 4.48
N SER A 61 -7.90 -10.74 3.88
CA SER A 61 -7.11 -10.83 2.65
C SER A 61 -5.60 -10.80 2.85
N VAL A 62 -5.10 -10.48 4.04
CA VAL A 62 -3.65 -10.40 4.26
C VAL A 62 -3.01 -11.77 4.06
N ALA A 63 -2.13 -11.86 3.05
CA ALA A 63 -1.58 -13.11 2.55
C ALA A 63 -0.15 -13.40 3.04
N VAL A 64 0.38 -12.58 3.93
CA VAL A 64 1.75 -12.68 4.44
C VAL A 64 1.79 -12.73 5.95
N SER A 65 2.88 -13.28 6.49
CA SER A 65 3.10 -13.42 7.93
C SER A 65 4.22 -12.51 8.42
N GLY A 66 4.18 -12.13 9.70
CA GLY A 66 5.27 -11.38 10.33
C GLY A 66 6.60 -12.13 10.22
N GLY A 67 7.66 -11.43 9.86
CA GLY A 67 8.99 -11.99 9.62
C GLY A 67 9.20 -12.58 8.24
N GLN A 68 8.17 -12.70 7.42
CA GLN A 68 8.28 -13.24 6.06
C GLN A 68 9.01 -12.27 5.13
N HIS A 69 9.96 -12.78 4.35
CA HIS A 69 10.52 -12.06 3.22
C HIS A 69 9.53 -12.09 2.05
N VAL A 70 9.35 -10.95 1.39
CA VAL A 70 8.55 -10.83 0.18
C VAL A 70 9.39 -10.28 -0.96
N ASP A 71 9.14 -10.78 -2.15
CA ASP A 71 9.73 -10.26 -3.38
C ASP A 71 8.88 -9.13 -3.95
N GLU A 72 9.49 -8.24 -4.73
CA GLU A 72 8.76 -7.24 -5.52
C GLU A 72 7.73 -7.95 -6.41
N GLY A 73 6.50 -7.45 -6.40
CA GLY A 73 5.39 -8.02 -7.16
C GLY A 73 4.64 -9.17 -6.48
N GLN A 74 5.08 -9.62 -5.31
CA GLN A 74 4.37 -10.66 -4.56
C GLN A 74 3.07 -10.10 -3.98
N GLU A 75 1.97 -10.83 -4.07
CA GLU A 75 0.69 -10.44 -3.47
C GLU A 75 0.79 -10.45 -1.95
N ILE A 76 0.41 -9.34 -1.32
CA ILE A 76 0.43 -9.18 0.15
C ILE A 76 -0.96 -9.10 0.76
N GLY A 77 -1.98 -8.86 -0.03
CA GLY A 77 -3.37 -8.73 0.37
C GLY A 77 -4.22 -8.22 -0.78
N ARG A 78 -5.42 -7.74 -0.46
CA ARG A 78 -6.34 -7.19 -1.46
C ARG A 78 -6.86 -5.84 -1.03
N CYS A 79 -7.16 -5.00 -2.00
CA CYS A 79 -7.73 -3.67 -1.75
C CYS A 79 -9.07 -3.79 -1.04
N GLY A 80 -9.24 -3.02 0.02
CA GLY A 80 -10.45 -3.01 0.82
C GLY A 80 -10.84 -1.61 1.29
N ASN A 81 -11.62 -1.55 2.36
CA ASN A 81 -12.13 -0.31 2.95
C ASN A 81 -12.10 -0.35 4.48
N SER A 82 -11.15 -1.05 5.07
CA SER A 82 -11.03 -1.16 6.52
C SER A 82 -10.37 0.08 7.14
N GLY A 83 -10.68 0.35 8.40
CA GLY A 83 -10.11 1.48 9.14
C GLY A 83 -10.73 2.83 8.79
N ASN A 84 -9.92 3.89 8.87
CA ASN A 84 -10.38 5.26 8.58
C ASN A 84 -10.40 5.53 7.06
N SER A 85 -11.32 4.87 6.38
CA SER A 85 -11.46 4.91 4.93
C SER A 85 -12.93 5.09 4.55
N SER A 86 -13.23 6.07 3.70
CA SER A 86 -14.58 6.36 3.23
C SER A 86 -14.97 5.58 1.98
N GLU A 87 -13.98 5.11 1.24
CA GLU A 87 -14.16 4.37 -0.02
C GLU A 87 -12.96 3.45 -0.27
N PRO A 88 -13.15 2.33 -0.99
CA PRO A 88 -12.05 1.42 -1.29
C PRO A 88 -10.90 2.10 -2.03
N HIS A 89 -9.73 2.03 -1.44
CA HIS A 89 -8.47 2.52 -2.02
C HIS A 89 -7.29 1.87 -1.32
N LEU A 90 -6.14 1.86 -1.97
CA LEU A 90 -4.89 1.53 -1.32
C LEU A 90 -4.24 2.81 -0.78
N HIS A 91 -4.02 2.87 0.53
CA HIS A 91 -3.19 3.90 1.14
C HIS A 91 -1.75 3.40 1.21
N VAL A 92 -0.83 4.17 0.65
CA VAL A 92 0.61 3.89 0.68
C VAL A 92 1.33 5.09 1.26
N HIS A 93 2.16 4.86 2.28
CA HIS A 93 3.13 5.86 2.70
C HIS A 93 4.42 5.21 3.20
N MET A 94 5.49 5.98 3.25
CA MET A 94 6.78 5.58 3.78
C MET A 94 7.18 6.45 4.97
N GLN A 95 7.86 5.84 5.93
CA GLN A 95 8.41 6.54 7.09
C GLN A 95 9.65 5.83 7.64
N THR A 96 10.32 6.46 8.59
CA THR A 96 11.60 5.97 9.14
C THR A 96 11.46 4.92 10.24
N THR A 97 10.25 4.62 10.68
CA THR A 97 9.96 3.63 11.73
C THR A 97 8.77 2.75 11.33
N PRO A 98 8.64 1.54 11.89
CA PRO A 98 7.50 0.67 11.60
C PRO A 98 6.23 1.05 12.37
N GLU A 99 6.29 1.93 13.36
CA GLU A 99 5.12 2.34 14.15
C GLU A 99 4.40 3.50 13.49
N LEU A 100 3.11 3.30 13.23
CA LEU A 100 2.26 4.33 12.63
C LEU A 100 2.24 5.60 13.50
N GLY A 101 2.49 6.75 12.88
CA GLY A 101 2.51 8.04 13.54
C GLY A 101 3.80 8.39 14.28
N ALA A 102 4.80 7.49 14.26
CA ALA A 102 6.14 7.75 14.80
C ALA A 102 7.14 8.01 13.66
N GLY A 103 8.31 8.53 14.03
CA GLY A 103 9.39 8.79 13.06
C GLY A 103 9.08 9.94 12.11
N LYS A 104 9.73 9.91 10.96
CA LYS A 104 9.60 10.93 9.90
C LYS A 104 8.99 10.33 8.65
N GLY A 105 8.08 11.05 8.01
CA GLY A 105 7.58 10.72 6.68
C GLY A 105 8.69 10.79 5.64
N LEU A 106 8.65 9.84 4.70
CA LEU A 106 9.55 9.77 3.57
C LEU A 106 8.76 9.88 2.26
N PRO A 107 9.30 10.49 1.21
CA PRO A 107 8.64 10.52 -0.08
C PRO A 107 8.61 9.11 -0.68
N ALA A 108 7.43 8.63 -1.07
CA ALA A 108 7.27 7.37 -1.80
C ALA A 108 7.42 7.65 -3.29
N GLN A 109 8.61 7.41 -3.83
CA GLN A 109 8.90 7.61 -5.24
C GLN A 109 8.76 6.30 -6.02
N PHE A 110 8.06 6.37 -7.13
CA PHE A 110 7.83 5.25 -8.04
C PHE A 110 8.72 5.38 -9.27
N GLN A 111 9.06 4.26 -9.89
CA GLN A 111 9.88 4.20 -11.09
C GLN A 111 9.08 3.67 -12.27
N ASN A 112 9.44 4.13 -13.46
CA ASN A 112 8.93 3.59 -14.72
C ASN A 112 7.39 3.53 -14.79
N TYR A 113 6.74 4.68 -14.68
CA TYR A 113 5.29 4.78 -14.79
C TYR A 113 4.88 5.90 -15.76
N ARG A 114 3.65 5.85 -16.23
CA ARG A 114 3.04 6.95 -16.98
C ARG A 114 2.09 7.71 -16.07
N ALA A 115 2.22 9.01 -16.03
CA ALA A 115 1.28 9.92 -15.37
C ALA A 115 0.59 10.76 -16.45
N ASN A 116 -0.75 10.62 -16.58
CA ASN A 116 -1.53 11.22 -17.66
C ASN A 116 -0.91 10.99 -19.05
N GLY A 117 -0.43 9.78 -19.30
CA GLY A 117 0.21 9.38 -20.56
C GLY A 117 1.70 9.74 -20.68
N ALA A 118 2.23 10.64 -19.86
CA ALA A 118 3.66 11.02 -19.91
C ALA A 118 4.53 10.04 -19.12
N LEU A 119 5.61 9.57 -19.72
CA LEU A 119 6.59 8.71 -19.08
C LEU A 119 7.32 9.44 -17.96
N LYS A 120 7.37 8.82 -16.79
CA LYS A 120 8.16 9.22 -15.64
C LYS A 120 9.14 8.10 -15.29
N LEU A 121 10.42 8.37 -15.38
CA LEU A 121 11.44 7.40 -14.97
C LEU A 121 11.47 7.25 -13.45
N ARG A 122 11.25 8.33 -12.73
CA ARG A 122 11.13 8.38 -11.28
C ARG A 122 10.30 9.59 -10.87
N GLY A 123 9.46 9.44 -9.87
CA GLY A 123 8.69 10.55 -9.34
C GLY A 123 7.61 10.15 -8.35
N GLU A 124 6.90 11.13 -7.88
CA GLU A 124 5.75 10.97 -6.99
C GLU A 124 4.47 11.28 -7.77
N PRO A 125 3.56 10.30 -7.91
CA PRO A 125 2.23 10.58 -8.44
C PRO A 125 1.52 11.62 -7.58
N VAL A 126 0.84 12.56 -8.20
CA VAL A 126 0.07 13.58 -7.50
C VAL A 126 -1.42 13.41 -7.75
N ARG A 127 -2.21 13.99 -6.85
CA ARG A 127 -3.67 13.91 -6.91
C ARG A 127 -4.19 14.33 -8.29
N GLY A 128 -5.12 13.56 -8.82
CA GLY A 128 -5.77 13.80 -10.11
C GLY A 128 -5.04 13.23 -11.32
N GLN A 129 -3.88 12.61 -11.14
CA GLN A 129 -3.20 11.89 -12.22
C GLN A 129 -3.76 10.47 -12.38
N THR A 130 -3.91 10.05 -13.63
CA THR A 130 -4.05 8.64 -13.98
C THR A 130 -2.66 8.04 -14.10
N VAL A 131 -2.39 7.01 -13.31
CA VAL A 131 -1.08 6.36 -13.24
C VAL A 131 -1.18 4.93 -13.78
N ILE A 132 -0.28 4.59 -14.69
CA ILE A 132 -0.21 3.26 -15.30
C ILE A 132 1.25 2.79 -15.22
N ALA A 133 1.46 1.55 -14.79
CA ALA A 133 2.77 0.92 -14.83
C ALA A 133 3.26 0.80 -16.28
N VAL A 134 4.54 1.02 -16.50
CA VAL A 134 5.18 0.70 -17.76
C VAL A 134 5.67 -0.72 -17.67
N GLU A 135 5.11 -1.60 -18.49
CA GLU A 135 5.62 -2.96 -18.62
C GLU A 135 7.04 -2.91 -19.17
N ASP A 136 7.89 -3.74 -18.62
CA ASP A 136 9.27 -3.86 -19.07
C ASP A 136 9.30 -4.62 -20.40
N ILE A 137 9.23 -3.87 -21.49
CA ILE A 137 9.29 -4.39 -22.85
C ILE A 137 10.70 -4.83 -23.28
N LEU A 138 11.70 -4.68 -22.40
CA LEU A 138 13.10 -5.03 -22.67
C LEU A 138 13.53 -6.32 -21.98
N LYS A 139 12.61 -7.09 -21.48
CA LYS A 139 12.88 -8.45 -20.97
C LYS A 139 13.09 -9.42 -22.10
#